data_d29fe912b8f7e6a05ded34708d167e27
#
_entry.id   d29fe912b8f7e6a05ded34708d167e27
#
_cell.length_a   1.000
_cell.length_b   1.000
_cell.length_c   1.000
_cell.angle_alpha   90.00
_cell.angle_beta   90.00
_cell.angle_gamma   90.00
#
_symmetry.space_group_name_H-M   'P 1'
#
loop_
_entity.id
_entity.type
_entity.pdbx_description
1 polymer ?
#
loop_
_entity_poly.entity_id
_entity_poly.type
_entity_poly.pdbx_seq_one_letter_code
_entity_poly.pdbx_strand_id
1 'polypeptide(L)'
;MTQAILPLRGKILNVEKARLDKALSNEEIRTIITAFGTGIGEEFDLSKLRYDKIIIMTDADVDGSHIRVLLLTLFYRFFKPIVEAGHVYAAQPPLFRIMHGKTRRYVLDEKEKEAYLATLPENVRNRAEIARMKGLGEMDAEELNETTMDINKRVLRRITVEDCVSADAIFEKLMGDDVEPRRAFIEENARYVKNLDI
;
A
#
# COMPACT_ATOMS: atom_id res chain seq x y z
N MET A 1 12.41 -18.11 10.56
CA MET A 1 11.19 -17.51 10.00
C MET A 1 11.36 -16.00 10.17
N THR A 2 11.43 -15.26 9.08
CA THR A 2 11.81 -13.83 9.10
C THR A 2 10.64 -12.87 8.80
N GLN A 3 9.46 -13.40 8.49
CA GLN A 3 8.28 -12.63 8.16
C GLN A 3 7.06 -13.10 8.96
N ALA A 4 6.21 -12.15 9.37
CA ALA A 4 4.90 -12.39 9.95
C ALA A 4 3.84 -11.67 9.12
N ILE A 5 2.61 -12.17 9.13
CA ILE A 5 1.47 -11.57 8.44
C ILE A 5 0.44 -11.17 9.48
N LEU A 6 -0.01 -9.93 9.41
CA LEU A 6 -1.15 -9.43 10.16
C LEU A 6 -2.32 -9.22 9.19
N PRO A 7 -3.31 -10.14 9.16
CA PRO A 7 -4.44 -9.99 8.26
C PRO A 7 -5.37 -8.88 8.76
N LEU A 8 -5.83 -8.04 7.82
CA LEU A 8 -6.88 -7.05 8.06
C LEU A 8 -8.20 -7.58 7.51
N ARG A 9 -9.29 -7.35 8.24
CA ARG A 9 -10.64 -7.82 7.85
C ARG A 9 -11.36 -6.87 6.89
N GLY A 10 -10.69 -5.79 6.47
CA GLY A 10 -11.23 -4.77 5.58
C GLY A 10 -10.77 -3.36 5.94
N LYS A 11 -11.62 -2.36 5.70
CA LYS A 11 -11.33 -0.96 6.01
C LYS A 11 -11.24 -0.76 7.52
N ILE A 12 -10.09 -0.28 7.99
CA ILE A 12 -9.90 0.06 9.40
C ILE A 12 -10.60 1.38 9.75
N LEU A 13 -10.74 1.64 11.05
CA LEU A 13 -11.28 2.92 11.54
C LEU A 13 -10.43 4.10 11.07
N ASN A 14 -11.08 5.14 10.54
CA ASN A 14 -10.40 6.41 10.22
C ASN A 14 -10.09 7.16 11.53
N VAL A 15 -8.81 7.17 11.91
CA VAL A 15 -8.36 7.80 13.17
C VAL A 15 -8.31 9.33 13.09
N GLU A 16 -8.40 9.92 11.91
CA GLU A 16 -8.52 11.37 11.75
C GLU A 16 -9.88 11.89 12.27
N LYS A 17 -10.94 11.09 12.09
CA LYS A 17 -12.30 11.40 12.52
C LYS A 17 -12.64 10.85 13.90
N ALA A 18 -12.01 9.77 14.29
CA ALA A 18 -12.34 9.07 15.52
C ALA A 18 -11.67 9.71 16.73
N ARG A 19 -12.41 9.80 17.83
CA ARG A 19 -11.80 10.13 19.12
C ARG A 19 -10.82 9.06 19.53
N LEU A 20 -9.80 9.43 20.30
CA LEU A 20 -8.72 8.55 20.73
C LEU A 20 -9.24 7.31 21.48
N ASP A 21 -10.21 7.49 22.39
CA ASP A 21 -10.83 6.39 23.14
C ASP A 21 -11.47 5.35 22.21
N LYS A 22 -12.15 5.80 21.16
CA LYS A 22 -12.75 4.93 20.14
C LYS A 22 -11.68 4.23 19.29
N ALA A 23 -10.62 4.95 18.91
CA ALA A 23 -9.52 4.36 18.18
C ALA A 23 -8.82 3.24 18.98
N LEU A 24 -8.56 3.48 20.27
CA LEU A 24 -7.94 2.50 21.16
C LEU A 24 -8.86 1.33 21.56
N SER A 25 -10.16 1.46 21.40
CA SER A 25 -11.11 0.35 21.59
C SER A 25 -11.26 -0.53 20.35
N ASN A 26 -10.81 -0.06 19.18
CA ASN A 26 -10.88 -0.81 17.93
C ASN A 26 -9.89 -1.99 17.92
N GLU A 27 -10.38 -3.19 17.61
CA GLU A 27 -9.61 -4.43 17.69
C GLU A 27 -8.41 -4.45 16.72
N GLU A 28 -8.60 -4.01 15.48
CA GLU A 28 -7.55 -3.97 14.48
C GLU A 28 -6.42 -3.01 14.88
N ILE A 29 -6.78 -1.81 15.38
CA ILE A 29 -5.80 -0.81 15.84
C ILE A 29 -5.03 -1.35 17.04
N ARG A 30 -5.69 -1.94 18.03
CA ARG A 30 -5.05 -2.56 19.18
C ARG A 30 -4.09 -3.68 18.77
N THR A 31 -4.49 -4.48 17.80
CA THR A 31 -3.65 -5.55 17.28
C THR A 31 -2.40 -5.01 16.60
N ILE A 32 -2.51 -3.92 15.82
CA ILE A 32 -1.38 -3.23 15.20
C ILE A 32 -0.43 -2.67 16.28
N ILE A 33 -0.96 -1.97 17.30
CA ILE A 33 -0.17 -1.44 18.43
C ILE A 33 0.61 -2.58 19.11
N THR A 34 -0.07 -3.67 19.40
CA THR A 34 0.53 -4.86 20.04
C THR A 34 1.60 -5.52 19.15
N ALA A 35 1.34 -5.61 17.85
CA ALA A 35 2.27 -6.20 16.89
C ALA A 35 3.57 -5.38 16.79
N PHE A 36 3.48 -4.05 16.73
CA PHE A 36 4.66 -3.20 16.66
C PHE A 36 5.47 -3.20 17.97
N GLY A 37 4.79 -3.20 19.10
CA GLY A 37 5.43 -3.27 20.41
C GLY A 37 6.03 -1.95 20.92
N THR A 38 5.91 -0.87 20.15
CA THR A 38 6.48 0.46 20.48
C THR A 38 5.67 1.25 21.50
N GLY A 39 4.41 0.85 21.77
CA GLY A 39 3.45 1.75 22.41
C GLY A 39 3.00 2.87 21.49
N ILE A 40 2.26 3.84 22.04
CA ILE A 40 1.78 5.05 21.38
C ILE A 40 1.82 6.25 22.33
N GLY A 41 1.74 7.48 21.78
CA GLY A 41 1.70 8.72 22.60
C GLY A 41 2.94 8.87 23.47
N GLU A 42 2.74 9.15 24.76
CA GLU A 42 3.84 9.37 25.72
C GLU A 42 4.66 8.09 26.02
N GLU A 43 4.07 6.92 25.83
CA GLU A 43 4.73 5.63 26.05
C GLU A 43 5.47 5.11 24.80
N PHE A 44 5.49 5.88 23.72
CA PHE A 44 6.11 5.46 22.48
C PHE A 44 7.64 5.34 22.63
N ASP A 45 8.16 4.15 22.27
CA ASP A 45 9.58 3.86 22.28
C ASP A 45 9.97 3.09 20.99
N LEU A 46 10.63 3.80 20.08
CA LEU A 46 11.06 3.23 18.79
C LEU A 46 12.00 2.03 18.95
N SER A 47 12.82 2.01 20.04
CA SER A 47 13.78 0.92 20.27
C SER A 47 13.09 -0.43 20.52
N LYS A 48 11.81 -0.42 20.87
CA LYS A 48 10.97 -1.62 21.08
C LYS A 48 10.31 -2.14 19.80
N LEU A 49 10.53 -1.48 18.65
CA LEU A 49 9.96 -1.92 17.40
C LEU A 49 10.42 -3.34 17.05
N ARG A 50 9.44 -4.24 16.85
CA ARG A 50 9.73 -5.67 16.64
C ARG A 50 10.08 -6.03 15.21
N TYR A 51 9.83 -5.13 14.24
CA TYR A 51 9.99 -5.40 12.81
C TYR A 51 10.80 -4.29 12.14
N ASP A 52 11.83 -4.68 11.41
CA ASP A 52 12.63 -3.76 10.61
C ASP A 52 11.82 -3.14 9.45
N LYS A 53 10.89 -3.90 8.89
CA LYS A 53 10.01 -3.44 7.81
C LYS A 53 8.55 -3.76 8.09
N ILE A 54 7.72 -2.75 8.05
CA ILE A 54 6.26 -2.84 8.08
C ILE A 54 5.77 -2.62 6.66
N ILE A 55 5.19 -3.66 6.05
CA ILE A 55 4.83 -3.66 4.64
C ILE A 55 3.32 -3.68 4.50
N ILE A 56 2.75 -2.60 3.96
CA ILE A 56 1.34 -2.53 3.60
C ILE A 56 1.12 -3.31 2.32
N MET A 57 0.24 -4.31 2.37
CA MET A 57 -0.16 -5.12 1.22
C MET A 57 -1.66 -4.92 0.99
N THR A 58 -2.03 -4.30 -0.10
CA THR A 58 -3.41 -4.06 -0.52
C THR A 58 -3.54 -4.31 -2.01
N ASP A 59 -4.74 -4.63 -2.45
CA ASP A 59 -5.07 -4.75 -3.86
C ASP A 59 -4.82 -3.44 -4.62
N ALA A 60 -4.64 -3.53 -5.93
CA ALA A 60 -4.41 -2.37 -6.79
C ALA A 60 -5.70 -1.63 -7.20
N ASP A 61 -6.81 -1.94 -6.56
CA ASP A 61 -8.12 -1.35 -6.80
C ASP A 61 -8.43 -0.14 -5.89
N VAL A 62 -9.64 0.42 -6.03
CA VAL A 62 -10.11 1.58 -5.26
C VAL A 62 -10.22 1.26 -3.77
N ASP A 63 -10.70 0.07 -3.42
CA ASP A 63 -10.87 -0.34 -2.01
C ASP A 63 -9.51 -0.59 -1.35
N GLY A 64 -8.57 -1.23 -2.03
CA GLY A 64 -7.20 -1.41 -1.56
C GLY A 64 -6.47 -0.07 -1.38
N SER A 65 -6.69 0.87 -2.28
CA SER A 65 -6.17 2.25 -2.15
C SER A 65 -6.74 2.96 -0.93
N HIS A 66 -8.04 2.81 -0.65
CA HIS A 66 -8.68 3.37 0.54
C HIS A 66 -8.13 2.74 1.84
N ILE A 67 -7.98 1.41 1.90
CA ILE A 67 -7.37 0.72 3.04
C ILE A 67 -5.95 1.24 3.28
N ARG A 68 -5.16 1.41 2.22
CA ARG A 68 -3.80 1.96 2.30
C ARG A 68 -3.78 3.36 2.90
N VAL A 69 -4.67 4.25 2.46
CA VAL A 69 -4.75 5.62 3.00
C VAL A 69 -5.15 5.62 4.46
N LEU A 70 -6.11 4.78 4.88
CA LEU A 70 -6.48 4.64 6.30
C LEU A 70 -5.31 4.16 7.17
N LEU A 71 -4.53 3.19 6.68
CA LEU A 71 -3.31 2.72 7.37
C LEU A 71 -2.24 3.81 7.44
N LEU A 72 -2.03 4.56 6.36
CA LEU A 72 -1.09 5.69 6.36
C LEU A 72 -1.52 6.78 7.32
N THR A 73 -2.82 7.07 7.42
CA THR A 73 -3.38 8.01 8.42
C THR A 73 -3.07 7.53 9.84
N LEU A 74 -3.33 6.24 10.13
CA LEU A 74 -3.01 5.63 11.43
C LEU A 74 -1.50 5.73 11.74
N PHE A 75 -0.64 5.39 10.77
CA PHE A 75 0.81 5.41 10.98
C PHE A 75 1.33 6.85 11.15
N TYR A 76 0.81 7.78 10.40
CA TYR A 76 1.17 9.19 10.53
C TYR A 76 0.74 9.78 11.88
N ARG A 77 -0.46 9.46 12.36
CA ARG A 77 -1.00 10.01 13.60
C ARG A 77 -0.44 9.35 14.87
N PHE A 78 -0.25 8.03 14.87
CA PHE A 78 0.12 7.29 16.08
C PHE A 78 1.54 6.74 16.07
N PHE A 79 2.16 6.62 14.89
CA PHE A 79 3.45 5.97 14.71
C PHE A 79 4.40 6.79 13.82
N LYS A 80 4.25 8.12 13.84
CA LYS A 80 5.05 9.01 13.01
C LYS A 80 6.56 8.72 13.07
N PRO A 81 7.20 8.47 14.24
CA PRO A 81 8.62 8.16 14.30
C PRO A 81 9.01 6.86 13.55
N ILE A 82 8.09 5.89 13.44
CA ILE A 82 8.33 4.67 12.63
C ILE A 82 8.40 5.03 11.13
N VAL A 83 7.53 5.94 10.67
CA VAL A 83 7.54 6.42 9.27
C VAL A 83 8.81 7.21 8.99
N GLU A 84 9.16 8.15 9.86
CA GLU A 84 10.36 9.00 9.74
C GLU A 84 11.66 8.19 9.77
N ALA A 85 11.72 7.15 10.61
CA ALA A 85 12.84 6.22 10.65
C ALA A 85 12.92 5.30 9.40
N GLY A 86 11.86 5.30 8.56
CA GLY A 86 11.84 4.61 7.29
C GLY A 86 11.53 3.13 7.36
N HIS A 87 10.79 2.70 8.36
CA HIS A 87 10.37 1.31 8.53
C HIS A 87 9.08 0.96 7.77
N VAL A 88 8.35 1.96 7.20
CA VAL A 88 7.07 1.73 6.52
C VAL A 88 7.25 1.63 5.01
N TYR A 89 6.68 0.60 4.42
CA TYR A 89 6.72 0.32 2.99
C TYR A 89 5.34 -0.05 2.47
N ALA A 90 5.11 0.18 1.17
CA ALA A 90 4.00 -0.38 0.42
C ALA A 90 4.54 -1.43 -0.56
N ALA A 91 3.95 -2.62 -0.56
CA ALA A 91 4.23 -3.61 -1.59
C ALA A 91 3.73 -3.11 -2.95
N GLN A 92 4.50 -3.43 -3.99
CA GLN A 92 4.18 -3.12 -5.38
C GLN A 92 3.96 -4.45 -6.13
N PRO A 93 2.77 -5.07 -6.02
CA PRO A 93 2.47 -6.25 -6.81
C PRO A 93 2.45 -5.90 -8.30
N PRO A 94 2.77 -6.84 -9.20
CA PRO A 94 2.73 -6.60 -10.63
C PRO A 94 1.31 -6.35 -11.12
N LEU A 95 1.16 -5.48 -12.11
CA LEU A 95 -0.13 -5.27 -12.78
C LEU A 95 -0.35 -6.20 -13.96
N PHE A 96 0.71 -6.78 -14.53
CA PHE A 96 0.58 -7.70 -15.66
C PHE A 96 1.46 -8.92 -15.50
N ARG A 97 0.92 -10.05 -15.96
CA ARG A 97 1.64 -11.30 -16.21
C ARG A 97 1.69 -11.54 -17.71
N ILE A 98 2.89 -11.72 -18.26
CA ILE A 98 3.14 -12.00 -19.68
C ILE A 98 3.69 -13.42 -19.79
N MET A 99 3.03 -14.26 -20.58
CA MET A 99 3.45 -15.61 -20.83
C MET A 99 3.75 -15.81 -22.30
N HIS A 100 4.91 -16.38 -22.61
CA HIS A 100 5.27 -16.84 -23.95
C HIS A 100 6.14 -18.09 -23.88
N GLY A 101 5.71 -19.14 -24.55
CA GLY A 101 6.34 -20.46 -24.41
C GLY A 101 6.34 -20.94 -22.96
N LYS A 102 7.53 -21.14 -22.39
CA LYS A 102 7.71 -21.53 -20.98
C LYS A 102 8.08 -20.35 -20.08
N THR A 103 8.19 -19.15 -20.63
CA THR A 103 8.61 -17.96 -19.90
C THR A 103 7.40 -17.27 -19.28
N ARG A 104 7.49 -16.99 -17.98
CA ARG A 104 6.54 -16.16 -17.23
C ARG A 104 7.27 -14.88 -16.80
N ARG A 105 6.74 -13.73 -17.18
CA ARG A 105 7.29 -12.43 -16.79
C ARG A 105 6.22 -11.60 -16.12
N TYR A 106 6.55 -11.04 -14.96
CA TYR A 106 5.73 -10.07 -14.24
C TYR A 106 6.27 -8.68 -14.46
N VAL A 107 5.39 -7.69 -14.66
CA VAL A 107 5.73 -6.29 -14.86
C VAL A 107 4.79 -5.40 -14.07
N LEU A 108 5.33 -4.26 -13.58
CA LEU A 108 4.65 -3.42 -12.60
C LEU A 108 3.63 -2.48 -13.23
N ASP A 109 3.85 -2.07 -14.48
CA ASP A 109 3.01 -1.07 -15.15
C ASP A 109 2.95 -1.27 -16.67
N GLU A 110 2.15 -0.44 -17.33
CA GLU A 110 1.98 -0.44 -18.78
C GLU A 110 3.30 -0.17 -19.52
N LYS A 111 4.11 0.74 -18.99
CA LYS A 111 5.39 1.12 -19.60
C LYS A 111 6.39 -0.02 -19.61
N GLU A 112 6.50 -0.74 -18.49
CA GLU A 112 7.34 -1.95 -18.40
C GLU A 112 6.82 -3.05 -19.32
N LYS A 113 5.49 -3.19 -19.43
CA LYS A 113 4.85 -4.15 -20.34
C LYS A 113 5.25 -3.88 -21.78
N GLU A 114 5.07 -2.65 -22.25
CA GLU A 114 5.42 -2.25 -23.61
C GLU A 114 6.92 -2.40 -23.88
N ALA A 115 7.76 -1.96 -22.94
CA ALA A 115 9.20 -2.09 -23.04
C ALA A 115 9.62 -3.56 -23.18
N TYR A 116 9.05 -4.46 -22.35
CA TYR A 116 9.34 -5.88 -22.43
C TYR A 116 8.86 -6.50 -23.77
N LEU A 117 7.63 -6.22 -24.18
CA LEU A 117 7.08 -6.72 -25.44
C LEU A 117 7.90 -6.27 -26.66
N ALA A 118 8.48 -5.05 -26.61
CA ALA A 118 9.35 -4.55 -27.67
C ALA A 118 10.67 -5.33 -27.81
N THR A 119 11.11 -6.01 -26.74
CA THR A 119 12.33 -6.86 -26.79
C THR A 119 12.08 -8.21 -27.43
N LEU A 120 10.81 -8.63 -27.58
CA LEU A 120 10.46 -9.93 -28.13
C LEU A 120 10.41 -9.90 -29.67
N PRO A 121 10.86 -10.98 -30.35
CA PRO A 121 10.62 -11.15 -31.77
C PRO A 121 9.12 -11.06 -32.09
N GLU A 122 8.77 -10.54 -33.26
CA GLU A 122 7.38 -10.30 -33.65
C GLU A 122 6.49 -11.54 -33.56
N ASN A 123 6.99 -12.68 -34.00
CA ASN A 123 6.29 -13.96 -33.96
C ASN A 123 6.04 -14.47 -32.54
N VAL A 124 6.88 -14.09 -31.57
CA VAL A 124 6.71 -14.41 -30.15
C VAL A 124 5.75 -13.45 -29.50
N ARG A 125 5.92 -12.14 -29.76
CA ARG A 125 5.06 -11.07 -29.24
C ARG A 125 3.59 -11.30 -29.62
N ASN A 126 3.32 -11.66 -30.88
CA ASN A 126 1.95 -11.90 -31.39
C ASN A 126 1.26 -13.13 -30.75
N ARG A 127 2.04 -14.01 -30.07
CA ARG A 127 1.55 -15.19 -29.38
C ARG A 127 1.64 -15.07 -27.86
N ALA A 128 2.13 -13.96 -27.34
CA ALA A 128 2.24 -13.73 -25.91
C ALA A 128 0.85 -13.57 -25.29
N GLU A 129 0.59 -14.30 -24.24
CA GLU A 129 -0.61 -14.15 -23.42
C GLU A 129 -0.35 -13.10 -22.34
N ILE A 130 -1.19 -12.06 -22.30
CA ILE A 130 -1.08 -10.96 -21.34
C ILE A 130 -2.30 -11.01 -20.44
N ALA A 131 -2.09 -11.26 -19.15
CA ALA A 131 -3.11 -11.20 -18.13
C ALA A 131 -2.90 -9.96 -17.25
N ARG A 132 -3.96 -9.15 -17.08
CA ARG A 132 -3.96 -8.05 -16.10
C ARG A 132 -4.32 -8.64 -14.73
N MET A 133 -3.50 -8.33 -13.73
CA MET A 133 -3.68 -8.77 -12.35
C MET A 133 -4.42 -7.66 -11.59
N LYS A 134 -5.64 -7.95 -11.13
CA LYS A 134 -6.50 -6.93 -10.50
C LYS A 134 -6.31 -6.85 -8.99
N GLY A 135 -5.98 -7.97 -8.34
CA GLY A 135 -5.79 -8.01 -6.90
C GLY A 135 -4.93 -9.18 -6.45
N LEU A 136 -4.44 -9.10 -5.21
CA LEU A 136 -3.63 -10.15 -4.58
C LEU A 136 -4.40 -11.46 -4.41
N GLY A 137 -5.72 -11.38 -4.24
CA GLY A 137 -6.60 -12.55 -4.11
C GLY A 137 -6.80 -13.35 -5.41
N GLU A 138 -6.43 -12.79 -6.56
CA GLU A 138 -6.47 -13.49 -7.85
C GLU A 138 -5.18 -14.29 -8.14
N MET A 139 -4.13 -14.07 -7.32
CA MET A 139 -2.87 -14.79 -7.42
C MET A 139 -2.96 -16.13 -6.69
N ASP A 140 -2.40 -17.17 -7.29
CA ASP A 140 -2.15 -18.39 -6.53
C ASP A 140 -1.00 -18.19 -5.52
N ALA A 141 -0.81 -19.15 -4.61
CA ALA A 141 0.18 -19.03 -3.54
C ALA A 141 1.62 -18.91 -4.07
N GLU A 142 1.92 -19.54 -5.20
CA GLU A 142 3.24 -19.49 -5.84
C GLU A 142 3.47 -18.11 -6.47
N GLU A 143 2.49 -17.59 -7.20
CA GLU A 143 2.54 -16.25 -7.79
C GLU A 143 2.67 -15.16 -6.71
N LEU A 144 1.88 -15.24 -5.63
CA LEU A 144 1.96 -14.30 -4.51
C LEU A 144 3.33 -14.35 -3.84
N ASN A 145 3.85 -15.56 -3.63
CA ASN A 145 5.20 -15.71 -3.07
C ASN A 145 6.25 -15.09 -3.98
N GLU A 146 6.22 -15.45 -5.28
CA GLU A 146 7.24 -15.04 -6.24
C GLU A 146 7.25 -13.51 -6.48
N THR A 147 6.10 -12.86 -6.45
CA THR A 147 5.96 -11.44 -6.80
C THR A 147 6.01 -10.50 -5.61
N THR A 148 5.52 -10.95 -4.43
CA THR A 148 5.22 -10.05 -3.31
C THR A 148 5.87 -10.47 -1.99
N MET A 149 6.05 -11.78 -1.76
CA MET A 149 6.55 -12.28 -0.48
C MET A 149 8.03 -12.62 -0.49
N ASP A 150 8.60 -13.07 -1.63
CA ASP A 150 10.03 -13.37 -1.73
C ASP A 150 10.87 -12.11 -1.56
N ILE A 151 11.71 -12.10 -0.53
CA ILE A 151 12.55 -10.96 -0.14
C ILE A 151 13.48 -10.52 -1.30
N ASN A 152 13.89 -11.46 -2.16
CA ASN A 152 14.84 -11.22 -3.24
C ASN A 152 14.15 -10.70 -4.53
N LYS A 153 12.84 -10.88 -4.67
CA LYS A 153 12.10 -10.57 -5.91
C LYS A 153 11.09 -9.44 -5.74
N ARG A 154 10.52 -9.30 -4.54
CA ARG A 154 9.48 -8.31 -4.28
C ARG A 154 9.95 -6.89 -4.48
N VAL A 155 9.08 -6.04 -4.99
CA VAL A 155 9.30 -4.61 -5.11
C VAL A 155 8.56 -3.88 -3.99
N LEU A 156 9.30 -3.07 -3.24
CA LEU A 156 8.75 -2.27 -2.14
C LEU A 156 8.98 -0.79 -2.40
N ARG A 157 7.94 0.00 -2.19
CA ARG A 157 8.04 1.47 -2.17
C ARG A 157 8.11 1.93 -0.71
N ARG A 158 9.21 2.56 -0.33
CA ARG A 158 9.34 3.19 1.00
C ARG A 158 8.39 4.38 1.10
N ILE A 159 7.70 4.46 2.22
CA ILE A 159 6.87 5.61 2.56
C ILE A 159 7.74 6.63 3.29
N THR A 160 7.75 7.85 2.79
CA THR A 160 8.50 8.98 3.36
C THR A 160 7.56 10.14 3.63
N VAL A 161 7.90 10.96 4.62
CA VAL A 161 7.25 12.23 4.90
C VAL A 161 8.31 13.31 4.66
N GLU A 162 8.24 13.96 3.50
CA GLU A 162 9.23 14.97 3.10
C GLU A 162 8.95 16.32 3.78
N ASP A 163 7.68 16.64 4.00
CA ASP A 163 7.23 17.85 4.68
C ASP A 163 6.07 17.52 5.63
N CYS A 164 6.37 17.55 6.92
CA CYS A 164 5.39 17.23 7.95
C CYS A 164 4.21 18.20 7.99
N VAL A 165 4.43 19.48 7.69
CA VAL A 165 3.36 20.50 7.72
C VAL A 165 2.39 20.28 6.56
N SER A 166 2.93 20.06 5.37
CA SER A 166 2.11 19.76 4.18
C SER A 166 1.37 18.43 4.34
N ALA A 167 2.02 17.40 4.90
CA ALA A 167 1.38 16.12 5.15
C ALA A 167 0.22 16.24 6.16
N ASP A 168 0.41 17.00 7.23
CA ASP A 168 -0.62 17.22 8.24
C ASP A 168 -1.87 17.87 7.63
N ALA A 169 -1.68 18.97 6.89
CA ALA A 169 -2.76 19.66 6.20
C ALA A 169 -3.48 18.77 5.16
N ILE A 170 -2.76 17.88 4.48
CA ILE A 170 -3.36 16.94 3.52
C ILE A 170 -4.19 15.88 4.25
N PHE A 171 -3.69 15.29 5.34
CA PHE A 171 -4.46 14.31 6.11
C PHE A 171 -5.72 14.94 6.70
N GLU A 172 -5.65 16.14 7.29
CA GLU A 172 -6.81 16.87 7.78
C GLU A 172 -7.82 17.14 6.66
N LYS A 173 -7.37 17.66 5.52
CA LYS A 173 -8.23 17.96 4.38
C LYS A 173 -8.92 16.74 3.79
N LEU A 174 -8.19 15.63 3.57
CA LEU A 174 -8.70 14.47 2.87
C LEU A 174 -9.39 13.45 3.78
N MET A 175 -8.95 13.34 5.03
CA MET A 175 -9.41 12.31 5.96
C MET A 175 -10.21 12.89 7.14
N GLY A 176 -10.19 14.22 7.35
CA GLY A 176 -10.92 14.91 8.39
C GLY A 176 -12.45 14.94 8.21
N ASP A 177 -13.16 15.55 9.15
CA ASP A 177 -14.64 15.58 9.15
C ASP A 177 -15.22 16.52 8.10
N ASP A 178 -14.52 17.61 7.76
CA ASP A 178 -14.99 18.59 6.82
C ASP A 178 -15.05 18.07 5.39
N VAL A 179 -16.25 18.14 4.81
CA VAL A 179 -16.52 17.64 3.45
C VAL A 179 -16.06 18.65 2.38
N GLU A 180 -16.31 19.94 2.60
CA GLU A 180 -16.06 20.98 1.59
C GLU A 180 -14.59 21.11 1.17
N PRO A 181 -13.57 21.10 2.06
CA PRO A 181 -12.17 21.15 1.65
C PRO A 181 -11.76 19.94 0.82
N ARG A 182 -12.29 18.76 1.15
CA ARG A 182 -12.05 17.52 0.40
C ARG A 182 -12.69 17.56 -0.98
N ARG A 183 -13.94 18.05 -1.06
CA ARG A 183 -14.65 18.19 -2.33
C ARG A 183 -13.93 19.16 -3.26
N ALA A 184 -13.55 20.33 -2.76
CA ALA A 184 -12.78 21.31 -3.52
C ALA A 184 -11.46 20.73 -4.05
N PHE A 185 -10.73 19.98 -3.20
CA PHE A 185 -9.50 19.31 -3.60
C PHE A 185 -9.73 18.30 -4.74
N ILE A 186 -10.80 17.50 -4.65
CA ILE A 186 -11.14 16.52 -5.68
C ILE A 186 -11.49 17.22 -7.00
N GLU A 187 -12.30 18.28 -6.96
CA GLU A 187 -12.72 19.06 -8.15
C GLU A 187 -11.50 19.72 -8.82
N GLU A 188 -10.60 20.34 -8.04
CA GLU A 188 -9.37 20.96 -8.55
C GLU A 188 -8.43 19.96 -9.23
N ASN A 189 -8.34 18.74 -8.69
CA ASN A 189 -7.39 17.72 -9.14
C ASN A 189 -8.00 16.70 -10.10
N ALA A 190 -9.30 16.71 -10.34
CA ALA A 190 -10.00 15.74 -11.19
C ALA A 190 -9.38 15.60 -12.59
N ARG A 191 -8.91 16.69 -13.17
CA ARG A 191 -8.25 16.72 -14.50
C ARG A 191 -6.90 15.99 -14.56
N TYR A 192 -6.27 15.71 -13.42
CA TYR A 192 -4.98 15.02 -13.35
C TYR A 192 -5.14 13.52 -13.11
N VAL A 193 -6.34 13.05 -12.85
CA VAL A 193 -6.61 11.62 -12.64
C VAL A 193 -6.41 10.87 -13.94
N LYS A 194 -5.45 9.94 -13.91
CA LYS A 194 -5.15 9.03 -15.02
C LYS A 194 -5.62 7.66 -14.60
N ASN A 195 -6.41 6.93 -15.07
CA ASN A 195 -6.90 5.60 -14.65
C ASN A 195 -8.08 5.67 -13.67
N LEU A 196 -9.18 6.22 -14.16
CA LEU A 196 -10.46 5.96 -13.53
C LEU A 196 -10.83 4.50 -13.82
N ASP A 197 -11.00 3.71 -12.79
CA ASP A 197 -11.62 2.40 -12.87
C ASP A 197 -13.13 2.63 -13.05
N ILE A 198 -13.57 2.76 -14.31
CA ILE A 198 -14.96 2.91 -14.69
C ILE A 198 -15.45 1.57 -15.21
#